data_7ba0f54be53034ca31c26fb9c779e48a
#
_entry.id   7ba0f54be53034ca31c26fb9c779e48a
#
_cell.length_a   1.000
_cell.length_b   1.000
_cell.length_c   1.000
_cell.angle_alpha   90.00
_cell.angle_beta   90.00
_cell.angle_gamma   90.00
#
_symmetry.space_group_name_H-M   'P 1'
#
loop_
_entity.id
_entity.type
_entity.pdbx_description
1 polymer ?
#
loop_
_entity_poly.entity_id
_entity_poly.type
_entity_poly.pdbx_seq_one_letter_code
_entity_poly.pdbx_strand_id
1 'polypeptide(L)'
;FEYSSFASTKVIILGQDPYHGEGQAEGLSFSVPKGIKIPPSLRNIYKELEEDDVDFTNPNHGNLISWAQQGVLLLNSVLTVEKNTPAAHANQGWELFTDQVINLLNDNKDHLVFILWGAYANKKSKLINLDKHLILSAPHPSPFSAHKGFFGCKHFSKTNHYLESSKQQTIDWGIPL
;
A
#
# COMPACT_ATOMS: atom_id res chain seq x y z
N PHE A 1 0.98 -7.46 10.03
CA PHE A 1 -0.34 -7.95 10.46
C PHE A 1 -0.75 -7.44 11.86
N GLU A 2 0.19 -6.98 12.67
CA GLU A 2 -0.08 -6.51 14.04
C GLU A 2 -1.00 -5.28 14.05
N TYR A 3 -0.76 -4.30 13.17
CA TYR A 3 -1.53 -3.05 13.10
C TYR A 3 -2.81 -3.16 12.27
N SER A 4 -2.89 -4.10 11.34
CA SER A 4 -4.06 -4.34 10.49
C SER A 4 -4.40 -5.82 10.52
N SER A 5 -5.38 -6.19 11.34
CA SER A 5 -5.87 -7.56 11.46
C SER A 5 -6.72 -7.96 10.25
N PHE A 6 -6.93 -9.25 10.06
CA PHE A 6 -7.87 -9.74 9.04
C PHE A 6 -9.26 -9.08 9.18
N ALA A 7 -9.77 -8.99 10.40
CA ALA A 7 -11.10 -8.43 10.65
C ALA A 7 -11.18 -6.94 10.29
N SER A 8 -10.16 -6.15 10.64
CA SER A 8 -10.14 -4.70 10.42
C SER A 8 -9.76 -4.29 8.99
N THR A 9 -9.11 -5.16 8.20
CA THR A 9 -8.63 -4.83 6.86
C THR A 9 -9.77 -4.43 5.93
N LYS A 10 -9.65 -3.25 5.32
CA LYS A 10 -10.57 -2.68 4.32
C LYS A 10 -9.86 -2.31 3.03
N VAL A 11 -8.60 -1.92 3.12
CA VAL A 11 -7.76 -1.48 2.00
C VAL A 11 -6.47 -2.28 2.01
N ILE A 12 -6.01 -2.71 0.87
CA ILE A 12 -4.72 -3.38 0.70
C ILE A 12 -3.87 -2.54 -0.27
N ILE A 13 -2.71 -2.06 0.20
CA ILE A 13 -1.71 -1.42 -0.66
C ILE A 13 -0.56 -2.39 -0.82
N LEU A 14 -0.34 -2.85 -2.04
CA LEU A 14 0.63 -3.89 -2.32
C LEU A 14 1.97 -3.31 -2.77
N GLY A 15 3.02 -3.56 -1.98
CA GLY A 15 4.42 -3.31 -2.32
C GLY A 15 5.11 -4.55 -2.88
N GLN A 16 6.36 -4.41 -3.29
CA GLN A 16 7.16 -5.51 -3.84
C GLN A 16 7.96 -6.20 -2.74
N ASP A 17 8.98 -5.55 -2.21
CA ASP A 17 9.88 -6.04 -1.18
C ASP A 17 10.21 -4.91 -0.17
N PRO A 18 10.75 -5.24 1.01
CA PRO A 18 11.13 -4.22 1.99
C PRO A 18 12.27 -3.33 1.47
N TYR A 19 12.37 -2.13 2.02
CA TYR A 19 13.56 -1.32 1.82
C TYR A 19 14.81 -2.07 2.34
N HIS A 20 15.88 -2.05 1.55
CA HIS A 20 17.10 -2.82 1.83
C HIS A 20 18.19 -2.05 2.60
N GLY A 21 18.02 -0.75 2.82
CA GLY A 21 18.91 0.06 3.64
C GLY A 21 18.73 -0.23 5.12
N GLU A 22 19.81 -0.07 5.88
CA GLU A 22 19.79 -0.32 7.33
C GLU A 22 18.78 0.57 8.05
N GLY A 23 17.91 -0.05 8.87
CA GLY A 23 16.88 0.64 9.64
C GLY A 23 15.74 1.26 8.84
N GLN A 24 15.65 1.02 7.52
CA GLN A 24 14.58 1.59 6.69
C GLN A 24 13.26 0.82 6.77
N ALA A 25 13.29 -0.51 6.76
CA ALA A 25 12.08 -1.33 6.79
C ALA A 25 11.53 -1.43 8.21
N GLU A 26 10.20 -1.30 8.34
CA GLU A 26 9.48 -1.47 9.63
C GLU A 26 8.30 -2.45 9.53
N GLY A 27 8.28 -3.30 8.49
CA GLY A 27 7.25 -4.32 8.32
C GLY A 27 5.98 -3.86 7.61
N LEU A 28 5.93 -2.62 7.14
CA LEU A 28 4.83 -2.02 6.37
C LEU A 28 5.34 -1.55 5.01
N SER A 29 4.66 -1.91 3.92
CA SER A 29 5.06 -1.47 2.58
C SER A 29 5.06 0.07 2.49
N PHE A 30 6.06 0.62 1.81
CA PHE A 30 6.32 2.06 1.64
C PHE A 30 6.70 2.83 2.92
N SER A 31 6.42 2.31 4.10
CA SER A 31 6.67 2.96 5.39
C SER A 31 8.13 2.88 5.83
N VAL A 32 8.58 3.92 6.53
CA VAL A 32 9.88 3.94 7.23
C VAL A 32 9.71 4.52 8.63
N PRO A 33 10.54 4.10 9.61
CA PRO A 33 10.49 4.65 10.97
C PRO A 33 10.67 6.17 11.01
N LYS A 34 10.12 6.83 12.04
CA LYS A 34 10.40 8.25 12.30
C LYS A 34 11.91 8.46 12.46
N GLY A 35 12.43 9.53 11.87
CA GLY A 35 13.85 9.84 11.86
C GLY A 35 14.62 9.29 10.65
N ILE A 36 14.04 8.35 9.90
CA ILE A 36 14.59 7.88 8.63
C ILE A 36 14.15 8.81 7.49
N LYS A 37 15.09 9.11 6.59
CA LYS A 37 14.80 9.94 5.41
C LYS A 37 13.67 9.33 4.58
N ILE A 38 12.66 10.13 4.28
CA ILE A 38 11.50 9.71 3.47
C ILE A 38 11.97 9.23 2.08
N PRO A 39 11.69 7.96 1.70
CA PRO A 39 12.10 7.41 0.41
C PRO A 39 11.44 8.13 -0.77
N PRO A 40 12.07 8.12 -1.96
CA PRO A 40 11.56 8.82 -3.14
C PRO A 40 10.14 8.41 -3.55
N SER A 41 9.80 7.12 -3.48
CA SER A 41 8.45 6.66 -3.79
C SER A 41 7.41 7.19 -2.80
N LEU A 42 7.74 7.23 -1.50
CA LEU A 42 6.84 7.76 -0.48
C LEU A 42 6.66 9.28 -0.61
N ARG A 43 7.70 10.02 -0.99
CA ARG A 43 7.55 11.46 -1.32
C ARG A 43 6.57 11.68 -2.46
N ASN A 44 6.58 10.82 -3.48
CA ASN A 44 5.63 10.90 -4.58
C ASN A 44 4.21 10.52 -4.16
N ILE A 45 4.07 9.56 -3.23
CA ILE A 45 2.77 9.23 -2.60
C ILE A 45 2.22 10.46 -1.85
N TYR A 46 3.06 11.14 -1.08
CA TYR A 46 2.65 12.36 -0.37
C TYR A 46 2.28 13.50 -1.32
N LYS A 47 3.05 13.67 -2.41
CA LYS A 47 2.70 14.65 -3.44
C LYS A 47 1.34 14.36 -4.09
N GLU A 48 1.05 13.11 -4.38
CA GLU A 48 -0.27 12.72 -4.90
C GLU A 48 -1.39 12.98 -3.89
N LEU A 49 -1.16 12.72 -2.59
CA LEU A 49 -2.10 13.04 -1.53
C LEU A 49 -2.39 14.54 -1.39
N GLU A 50 -1.36 15.40 -1.56
CA GLU A 50 -1.53 16.87 -1.55
C GLU A 50 -2.37 17.38 -2.73
N GLU A 51 -2.37 16.65 -3.85
CA GLU A 51 -3.10 16.99 -5.08
C GLU A 51 -4.44 16.24 -5.20
N ASP A 52 -4.69 15.23 -4.34
CA ASP A 52 -5.95 14.48 -4.31
C ASP A 52 -6.99 15.21 -3.44
N ASP A 53 -8.24 14.85 -3.60
CA ASP A 53 -9.38 15.44 -2.89
C ASP A 53 -9.57 14.79 -1.50
N VAL A 54 -8.51 14.86 -0.69
CA VAL A 54 -8.47 14.35 0.70
C VAL A 54 -7.77 15.35 1.62
N ASP A 55 -8.13 15.35 2.89
CA ASP A 55 -7.44 16.18 3.88
C ASP A 55 -6.06 15.57 4.20
N PHE A 56 -5.00 16.19 3.68
CA PHE A 56 -3.63 15.75 3.88
C PHE A 56 -2.67 16.93 4.03
N THR A 57 -1.89 16.87 5.09
CA THR A 57 -0.75 17.76 5.31
C THR A 57 0.53 16.92 5.34
N ASN A 58 1.52 17.29 4.52
CA ASN A 58 2.76 16.54 4.39
C ASN A 58 3.51 16.48 5.75
N PRO A 59 3.67 15.29 6.34
CA PRO A 59 4.39 15.13 7.59
C PRO A 59 5.91 15.23 7.35
N ASN A 60 6.66 15.49 8.42
CA ASN A 60 8.11 15.52 8.36
C ASN A 60 8.76 14.13 8.49
N HIS A 61 8.00 13.05 8.43
CA HIS A 61 8.43 11.66 8.56
C HIS A 61 7.70 10.72 7.61
N GLY A 62 8.19 9.49 7.46
CA GLY A 62 7.64 8.48 6.55
C GLY A 62 6.92 7.31 7.23
N ASN A 63 6.48 7.46 8.48
CA ASN A 63 5.81 6.40 9.21
C ASN A 63 4.31 6.36 8.90
N LEU A 64 3.82 5.22 8.40
CA LEU A 64 2.44 5.00 7.95
C LEU A 64 1.61 4.13 8.92
N ILE A 65 2.04 3.96 10.15
CA ILE A 65 1.31 3.14 11.16
C ILE A 65 -0.13 3.62 11.34
N SER A 66 -0.37 4.94 11.29
CA SER A 66 -1.72 5.51 11.41
C SER A 66 -2.70 5.01 10.34
N TRP A 67 -2.23 4.74 9.13
CA TRP A 67 -3.05 4.12 8.09
C TRP A 67 -3.34 2.66 8.41
N ALA A 68 -2.30 1.91 8.82
CA ALA A 68 -2.46 0.50 9.15
C ALA A 68 -3.46 0.27 10.30
N GLN A 69 -3.45 1.12 11.33
CA GLN A 69 -4.39 1.08 12.45
C GLN A 69 -5.85 1.32 12.03
N GLN A 70 -6.09 1.94 10.89
CA GLN A 70 -7.42 2.15 10.33
C GLN A 70 -7.90 1.01 9.40
N GLY A 71 -7.09 -0.03 9.23
CA GLY A 71 -7.41 -1.18 8.38
C GLY A 71 -6.84 -1.08 6.97
N VAL A 72 -5.77 -0.29 6.76
CA VAL A 72 -4.97 -0.34 5.54
C VAL A 72 -3.87 -1.38 5.72
N LEU A 73 -3.99 -2.51 5.05
CA LEU A 73 -2.94 -3.54 5.03
C LEU A 73 -1.84 -3.13 4.05
N LEU A 74 -0.73 -2.64 4.59
CA LEU A 74 0.47 -2.28 3.85
C LEU A 74 1.34 -3.53 3.67
N LEU A 75 1.08 -4.32 2.62
CA LEU A 75 1.66 -5.64 2.42
C LEU A 75 2.71 -5.61 1.29
N ASN A 76 3.92 -6.10 1.58
CA ASN A 76 4.86 -6.45 0.53
C ASN A 76 4.63 -7.90 0.05
N SER A 77 4.85 -8.16 -1.24
CA SER A 77 4.77 -9.52 -1.79
C SER A 77 5.90 -10.40 -1.27
N VAL A 78 7.08 -9.83 -1.04
CA VAL A 78 8.26 -10.46 -0.41
C VAL A 78 8.48 -9.77 0.93
N LEU A 79 8.58 -10.53 2.03
CA LEU A 79 8.58 -9.97 3.39
C LEU A 79 9.97 -9.78 4.00
N THR A 80 11.02 -10.26 3.35
CA THR A 80 12.41 -10.09 3.78
C THR A 80 13.29 -9.65 2.62
N VAL A 81 14.43 -9.04 2.96
CA VAL A 81 15.44 -8.61 1.99
C VAL A 81 16.81 -8.67 2.64
N GLU A 82 17.84 -8.95 1.86
CA GLU A 82 19.21 -8.85 2.30
C GLU A 82 19.66 -7.39 2.30
N LYS A 83 20.44 -6.99 3.32
CA LYS A 83 20.99 -5.62 3.43
C LYS A 83 21.71 -5.22 2.15
N ASN A 84 21.37 -4.05 1.62
CA ASN A 84 21.92 -3.46 0.40
C ASN A 84 21.72 -4.27 -0.89
N THR A 85 20.85 -5.29 -0.89
CA THR A 85 20.63 -6.16 -2.05
C THR A 85 19.14 -6.17 -2.40
N PRO A 86 18.63 -5.23 -3.21
CA PRO A 86 17.23 -5.16 -3.56
C PRO A 86 16.77 -6.45 -4.24
N ALA A 87 15.56 -6.90 -3.92
CA ALA A 87 14.93 -8.11 -4.44
C ALA A 87 15.71 -9.42 -4.18
N ALA A 88 16.64 -9.44 -3.23
CA ALA A 88 17.46 -10.61 -2.92
C ALA A 88 16.65 -11.88 -2.61
N HIS A 89 15.48 -11.75 -2.02
CA HIS A 89 14.61 -12.86 -1.66
C HIS A 89 13.38 -13.02 -2.57
N ALA A 90 13.38 -12.37 -3.74
CA ALA A 90 12.34 -12.57 -4.74
C ALA A 90 12.38 -14.03 -5.27
N ASN A 91 11.20 -14.62 -5.49
CA ASN A 91 11.04 -16.01 -5.92
C ASN A 91 11.63 -17.06 -4.96
N GLN A 92 11.72 -16.73 -3.66
CA GLN A 92 12.19 -17.64 -2.61
C GLN A 92 11.03 -18.18 -1.75
N GLY A 93 9.78 -18.03 -2.20
CA GLY A 93 8.60 -18.58 -1.55
C GLY A 93 7.70 -17.58 -0.80
N TRP A 94 8.16 -16.38 -0.52
CA TRP A 94 7.32 -15.36 0.12
C TRP A 94 6.05 -15.04 -0.68
N GLU A 95 6.17 -15.00 -2.01
CA GLU A 95 5.03 -14.70 -2.90
C GLU A 95 3.90 -15.72 -2.75
N LEU A 96 4.22 -17.00 -2.51
CA LEU A 96 3.21 -18.03 -2.26
C LEU A 96 2.44 -17.74 -0.97
N PHE A 97 3.14 -17.34 0.09
CA PHE A 97 2.51 -16.98 1.36
C PHE A 97 1.64 -15.73 1.22
N THR A 98 2.16 -14.66 0.64
CA THR A 98 1.44 -13.40 0.50
C THR A 98 0.27 -13.50 -0.48
N ASP A 99 0.36 -14.35 -1.51
CA ASP A 99 -0.76 -14.68 -2.39
C ASP A 99 -1.88 -15.40 -1.63
N GLN A 100 -1.56 -16.29 -0.68
CA GLN A 100 -2.57 -16.89 0.19
C GLN A 100 -3.24 -15.87 1.12
N VAL A 101 -2.51 -14.88 1.62
CA VAL A 101 -3.11 -13.77 2.38
C VAL A 101 -4.12 -12.99 1.53
N ILE A 102 -3.75 -12.68 0.28
CA ILE A 102 -4.64 -12.01 -0.68
C ILE A 102 -5.88 -12.86 -0.96
N ASN A 103 -5.70 -14.16 -1.23
CA ASN A 103 -6.81 -15.10 -1.49
C ASN A 103 -7.76 -15.18 -0.28
N LEU A 104 -7.23 -15.31 0.94
CA LEU A 104 -8.05 -15.36 2.15
C LEU A 104 -8.90 -14.10 2.32
N LEU A 105 -8.34 -12.93 2.07
CA LEU A 105 -9.06 -11.66 2.13
C LEU A 105 -10.12 -11.62 1.03
N ASN A 106 -9.75 -11.95 -0.21
CA ASN A 106 -10.65 -11.96 -1.37
C ASN A 106 -11.85 -12.89 -1.19
N ASP A 107 -11.63 -14.09 -0.65
CA ASP A 107 -12.68 -15.10 -0.56
C ASP A 107 -13.64 -14.85 0.60
N ASN A 108 -13.15 -14.32 1.71
CA ASN A 108 -13.88 -14.25 2.98
C ASN A 108 -14.36 -12.84 3.36
N LYS A 109 -14.03 -11.83 2.57
CA LYS A 109 -14.51 -10.45 2.79
C LYS A 109 -15.20 -9.92 1.55
N ASP A 110 -15.94 -8.84 1.72
CA ASP A 110 -16.61 -8.11 0.64
C ASP A 110 -16.19 -6.64 0.69
N HIS A 111 -16.29 -5.97 -0.46
CA HIS A 111 -16.04 -4.54 -0.59
C HIS A 111 -14.65 -4.07 -0.10
N LEU A 112 -13.61 -4.88 -0.36
CA LEU A 112 -12.23 -4.44 -0.16
C LEU A 112 -11.78 -3.54 -1.31
N VAL A 113 -10.79 -2.68 -1.03
CA VAL A 113 -10.07 -1.90 -2.03
C VAL A 113 -8.65 -2.42 -2.15
N PHE A 114 -8.26 -2.84 -3.34
CA PHE A 114 -6.89 -3.24 -3.65
C PHE A 114 -6.21 -2.14 -4.48
N ILE A 115 -5.18 -1.53 -3.92
CA ILE A 115 -4.38 -0.51 -4.56
C ILE A 115 -3.10 -1.16 -5.09
N LEU A 116 -2.98 -1.23 -6.41
CA LEU A 116 -1.93 -1.95 -7.12
C LEU A 116 -1.09 -0.97 -7.94
N TRP A 117 0.05 -0.59 -7.43
CA TRP A 117 0.96 0.34 -8.10
C TRP A 117 2.13 -0.38 -8.76
N GLY A 118 2.24 -0.18 -10.08
CA GLY A 118 3.28 -0.77 -10.92
C GLY A 118 2.96 -2.17 -11.45
N ALA A 119 3.74 -2.61 -12.43
CA ALA A 119 3.49 -3.87 -13.13
C ALA A 119 3.56 -5.10 -12.21
N TYR A 120 4.44 -5.07 -11.20
CA TYR A 120 4.60 -6.19 -10.26
C TYR A 120 3.33 -6.38 -9.42
N ALA A 121 2.84 -5.33 -8.77
CA ALA A 121 1.61 -5.39 -7.98
C ALA A 121 0.39 -5.72 -8.86
N ASN A 122 0.31 -5.16 -10.07
CA ASN A 122 -0.80 -5.41 -10.99
C ASN A 122 -0.92 -6.87 -11.43
N LYS A 123 0.16 -7.67 -11.40
CA LYS A 123 0.06 -9.13 -11.66
C LYS A 123 -0.86 -9.84 -10.67
N LYS A 124 -1.02 -9.29 -9.45
CA LYS A 124 -1.87 -9.85 -8.40
C LYS A 124 -3.36 -9.60 -8.64
N SER A 125 -3.73 -8.73 -9.58
CA SER A 125 -5.15 -8.51 -9.95
C SER A 125 -5.88 -9.79 -10.34
N LYS A 126 -5.15 -10.79 -10.86
CA LYS A 126 -5.70 -12.11 -11.21
C LYS A 126 -6.26 -12.90 -10.03
N LEU A 127 -5.86 -12.57 -8.81
CA LEU A 127 -6.30 -13.23 -7.58
C LEU A 127 -7.56 -12.60 -7.00
N ILE A 128 -8.03 -11.47 -7.56
CA ILE A 128 -9.03 -10.61 -6.95
C ILE A 128 -10.34 -10.71 -7.73
N ASN A 129 -11.43 -10.98 -7.04
CA ASN A 129 -12.79 -11.02 -7.60
C ASN A 129 -13.34 -9.60 -7.74
N LEU A 130 -13.46 -9.12 -8.98
CA LEU A 130 -13.97 -7.79 -9.32
C LEU A 130 -15.46 -7.59 -9.02
N ASP A 131 -16.24 -8.67 -8.90
CA ASP A 131 -17.66 -8.57 -8.52
C ASP A 131 -17.82 -8.23 -7.03
N LYS A 132 -16.78 -8.47 -6.22
CA LYS A 132 -16.77 -8.25 -4.77
C LYS A 132 -15.95 -7.04 -4.33
N HIS A 133 -14.90 -6.71 -5.06
CA HIS A 133 -13.84 -5.79 -4.64
C HIS A 133 -13.51 -4.73 -5.68
N LEU A 134 -12.99 -3.60 -5.23
CA LEU A 134 -12.46 -2.57 -6.10
C LEU A 134 -10.95 -2.76 -6.30
N ILE A 135 -10.49 -2.70 -7.55
CA ILE A 135 -9.07 -2.58 -7.88
C ILE A 135 -8.79 -1.17 -8.42
N LEU A 136 -7.81 -0.51 -7.82
CA LEU A 136 -7.26 0.76 -8.29
C LEU A 136 -5.82 0.52 -8.77
N SER A 137 -5.59 0.69 -10.06
CA SER A 137 -4.31 0.43 -10.72
C SER A 137 -3.69 1.70 -11.26
N ALA A 138 -2.40 1.90 -11.01
CA ALA A 138 -1.59 2.98 -11.58
C ALA A 138 -0.14 2.53 -11.79
N PRO A 139 0.68 3.28 -12.53
CA PRO A 139 2.13 3.12 -12.50
C PRO A 139 2.70 3.23 -11.10
N HIS A 140 3.91 2.67 -10.86
CA HIS A 140 4.55 2.72 -9.55
C HIS A 140 4.92 4.17 -9.15
N PRO A 141 4.82 4.55 -7.87
CA PRO A 141 5.14 5.91 -7.39
C PRO A 141 6.64 6.26 -7.45
N SER A 142 7.51 5.37 -7.90
CA SER A 142 8.94 5.68 -8.03
C SER A 142 9.17 6.85 -8.99
N PRO A 143 10.28 7.62 -8.83
CA PRO A 143 10.61 8.72 -9.74
C PRO A 143 10.71 8.30 -11.21
N PHE A 144 11.00 7.03 -11.49
CA PHE A 144 11.12 6.49 -12.86
C PHE A 144 9.76 6.31 -13.57
N SER A 145 8.66 6.29 -12.85
CA SER A 145 7.34 5.93 -13.40
C SER A 145 6.18 6.80 -12.91
N ALA A 146 6.33 7.58 -11.84
CA ALA A 146 5.23 8.34 -11.27
C ALA A 146 4.59 9.32 -12.27
N HIS A 147 5.40 9.95 -13.13
CA HIS A 147 4.94 10.86 -14.19
C HIS A 147 4.18 10.16 -15.33
N LYS A 148 4.17 8.82 -15.38
CA LYS A 148 3.49 8.04 -16.42
C LYS A 148 2.02 7.73 -16.08
N GLY A 149 1.47 8.37 -15.03
CA GLY A 149 0.07 8.21 -14.63
C GLY A 149 -0.17 7.79 -13.18
N PHE A 150 0.85 7.83 -12.31
CA PHE A 150 0.64 7.75 -10.87
C PHE A 150 0.12 9.10 -10.37
N PHE A 151 0.77 10.20 -10.73
CA PHE A 151 0.25 11.53 -10.42
C PHE A 151 -1.09 11.78 -11.13
N GLY A 152 -2.08 12.21 -10.36
CA GLY A 152 -3.45 12.41 -10.79
C GLY A 152 -4.29 11.12 -10.82
N CYS A 153 -3.81 10.00 -10.27
CA CYS A 153 -4.60 8.76 -10.20
C CYS A 153 -5.76 8.84 -9.21
N LYS A 154 -5.66 9.73 -8.20
CA LYS A 154 -6.70 10.01 -7.19
C LYS A 154 -7.18 8.74 -6.47
N HIS A 155 -6.26 7.86 -6.13
CA HIS A 155 -6.61 6.59 -5.51
C HIS A 155 -7.12 6.74 -4.07
N PHE A 156 -6.71 7.79 -3.37
CA PHE A 156 -7.08 8.01 -1.96
C PHE A 156 -8.53 8.47 -1.84
N SER A 157 -8.93 9.47 -2.61
CA SER A 157 -10.32 9.93 -2.67
C SER A 157 -11.25 8.86 -3.26
N LYS A 158 -10.83 8.16 -4.33
CA LYS A 158 -11.58 7.04 -4.91
C LYS A 158 -11.78 5.90 -3.91
N THR A 159 -10.78 5.59 -3.09
CA THR A 159 -10.88 4.60 -2.01
C THR A 159 -11.97 5.01 -1.01
N ASN A 160 -11.93 6.24 -0.53
CA ASN A 160 -12.90 6.74 0.44
C ASN A 160 -14.32 6.77 -0.13
N HIS A 161 -14.47 7.20 -1.37
CA HIS A 161 -15.77 7.19 -2.05
C HIS A 161 -16.35 5.76 -2.14
N TYR A 162 -15.52 4.77 -2.47
CA TYR A 162 -15.96 3.37 -2.53
C TYR A 162 -16.32 2.81 -1.15
N LEU A 163 -15.50 3.08 -0.12
CA LEU A 163 -15.78 2.66 1.25
C LEU A 163 -17.09 3.25 1.76
N GLU A 164 -17.33 4.54 1.51
CA GLU A 164 -18.56 5.23 1.88
C GLU A 164 -19.79 4.61 1.17
N SER A 165 -19.70 4.38 -0.14
CA SER A 165 -20.77 3.74 -0.92
C SER A 165 -21.09 2.33 -0.42
N SER A 166 -20.09 1.64 0.14
CA SER A 166 -20.22 0.31 0.74
C SER A 166 -20.57 0.37 2.23
N LYS A 167 -20.92 1.55 2.79
CA LYS A 167 -21.24 1.78 4.21
C LYS A 167 -20.13 1.39 5.16
N GLN A 168 -18.88 1.51 4.72
CA GLN A 168 -17.70 1.31 5.55
C GLN A 168 -17.12 2.66 5.98
N GLN A 169 -16.45 2.68 7.12
CA GLN A 169 -15.72 3.86 7.58
C GLN A 169 -14.60 4.18 6.59
N THR A 170 -14.51 5.42 6.15
CA THR A 170 -13.43 5.95 5.31
C THR A 170 -12.08 5.93 6.02
N ILE A 171 -11.01 6.12 5.28
CA ILE A 171 -9.66 6.26 5.80
C ILE A 171 -9.33 7.76 5.95
N ASP A 172 -8.91 8.15 7.13
CA ASP A 172 -8.19 9.40 7.33
C ASP A 172 -6.76 9.21 6.81
N TRP A 173 -6.47 9.80 5.67
CA TRP A 173 -5.14 9.72 5.04
C TRP A 173 -4.14 10.68 5.67
N GLY A 174 -4.58 11.56 6.57
CA GLY A 174 -3.71 12.40 7.38
C GLY A 174 -2.74 11.57 8.23
N ILE A 175 -1.53 12.08 8.38
CA ILE A 175 -0.48 11.43 9.19
C ILE A 175 -0.12 12.36 10.34
N PRO A 176 -0.29 11.94 11.58
CA PRO A 176 0.07 12.75 12.76
C PRO A 176 1.55 13.14 12.75
N LEU A 177 1.86 14.41 13.05
CA LEU A 177 3.22 14.99 13.10
C LEU A 177 4.11 14.33 14.17
#